data_b536c0cd5cfed554b2b407f2e379be82
#
_entry.id   b536c0cd5cfed554b2b407f2e379be82
#
_cell.length_a   1.000
_cell.length_b   1.000
_cell.length_c   1.000
_cell.angle_alpha   90.00
_cell.angle_beta   90.00
_cell.angle_gamma   90.00
#
_symmetry.space_group_name_H-M   'P 1'
#
loop_
_entity.id
_entity.type
_entity.pdbx_description
1 polymer ?
#
loop_
_entity_poly.entity_id
_entity_poly.type
_entity_poly.pdbx_seq_one_letter_code
_entity_poly.pdbx_strand_id
1 'polypeptide(L)'
;MLFIHANHPQPTVNSVLFRNFAHVIHILIHTFMRKIRTIEMKRLTVEEYHQAEKLPLIVVLDDVRSMYNIGSVFRTSDAFRVEAVYLCGICQTPPSTEIHKTALGAEESVSWRYFKTALEAVDELRKAGYTVLSVEQVEHSTKLQTFVPQRGLKYAVLLGNEVKGVHQEVVDASGGCLEIPQLGTKHSMNVSVTAGIIIYKFAEELMLI
;
A
#
# COMPACT_ATOMS: atom_id res chain seq x y z
N MET A 1 -49.35 5.23 -50.36
CA MET A 1 -48.68 5.97 -49.30
C MET A 1 -49.07 5.31 -47.96
N LEU A 2 -48.32 4.30 -47.51
CA LEU A 2 -48.64 3.55 -46.30
C LEU A 2 -47.79 4.13 -45.17
N PHE A 3 -48.39 4.68 -44.11
CA PHE A 3 -47.75 5.09 -42.90
C PHE A 3 -47.57 3.85 -42.00
N ILE A 4 -46.33 3.42 -41.80
CA ILE A 4 -45.99 2.40 -40.80
C ILE A 4 -45.87 3.11 -39.45
N HIS A 5 -46.84 2.91 -38.57
CA HIS A 5 -46.76 3.32 -37.18
C HIS A 5 -45.76 2.36 -36.49
N ALA A 6 -44.59 2.88 -36.12
CA ALA A 6 -43.66 2.19 -35.23
C ALA A 6 -44.26 2.15 -33.81
N ASN A 7 -44.75 0.99 -33.41
CA ASN A 7 -45.15 0.72 -32.02
C ASN A 7 -43.91 0.64 -31.17
N HIS A 8 -43.60 1.71 -30.41
CA HIS A 8 -42.62 1.62 -29.32
C HIS A 8 -43.27 0.83 -28.17
N PRO A 9 -42.64 -0.25 -27.72
CA PRO A 9 -43.13 -1.00 -26.56
C PRO A 9 -43.15 -0.09 -25.33
N GLN A 10 -44.32 0.07 -24.73
CA GLN A 10 -44.47 0.78 -23.46
C GLN A 10 -43.69 0.05 -22.37
N PRO A 11 -42.98 0.77 -21.48
CA PRO A 11 -42.21 0.13 -20.38
C PRO A 11 -43.18 -0.64 -19.47
N THR A 12 -42.86 -1.88 -19.18
CA THR A 12 -43.67 -2.70 -18.27
C THR A 12 -43.64 -2.13 -16.86
N VAL A 13 -44.77 -2.28 -16.13
CA VAL A 13 -44.92 -1.79 -14.75
C VAL A 13 -43.74 -2.20 -13.87
N ASN A 14 -43.20 -3.41 -14.06
CA ASN A 14 -42.02 -3.90 -13.35
C ASN A 14 -40.76 -3.11 -13.67
N SER A 15 -40.53 -2.68 -14.91
CA SER A 15 -39.35 -1.91 -15.29
C SER A 15 -39.37 -0.50 -14.73
N VAL A 16 -40.54 0.09 -14.57
CA VAL A 16 -40.72 1.41 -13.93
C VAL A 16 -40.51 1.31 -12.40
N LEU A 17 -41.04 0.26 -11.76
CA LEU A 17 -40.85 -0.01 -10.34
C LEU A 17 -39.39 -0.25 -10.00
N PHE A 18 -38.66 -1.05 -10.81
CA PHE A 18 -37.21 -1.30 -10.60
C PHE A 18 -36.36 -0.04 -10.76
N ARG A 19 -36.66 0.80 -11.77
CA ARG A 19 -35.98 2.09 -11.95
C ARG A 19 -36.25 3.05 -10.78
N ASN A 20 -37.45 3.13 -10.32
CA ASN A 20 -37.82 3.99 -9.16
C ASN A 20 -37.18 3.48 -7.89
N PHE A 21 -37.15 2.16 -7.65
CA PHE A 21 -36.48 1.56 -6.49
C PHE A 21 -34.97 1.78 -6.50
N ALA A 22 -34.31 1.57 -7.63
CA ALA A 22 -32.88 1.86 -7.79
C ALA A 22 -32.58 3.36 -7.57
N HIS A 23 -33.46 4.25 -8.07
CA HIS A 23 -33.30 5.69 -7.89
C HIS A 23 -33.49 6.10 -6.42
N VAL A 24 -34.48 5.53 -5.73
CA VAL A 24 -34.71 5.76 -4.28
C VAL A 24 -33.55 5.23 -3.46
N ILE A 25 -33.01 4.04 -3.75
CA ILE A 25 -31.82 3.50 -3.09
C ILE A 25 -30.61 4.41 -3.36
N HIS A 26 -30.41 4.87 -4.57
CA HIS A 26 -29.32 5.78 -4.91
C HIS A 26 -29.44 7.11 -4.14
N ILE A 27 -30.66 7.69 -4.07
CA ILE A 27 -30.90 8.90 -3.30
C ILE A 27 -30.69 8.65 -1.80
N LEU A 28 -31.17 7.55 -1.24
CA LEU A 28 -30.97 7.18 0.18
C LEU A 28 -29.50 7.02 0.52
N ILE A 29 -28.72 6.31 -0.34
CA ILE A 29 -27.28 6.14 -0.15
C ILE A 29 -26.57 7.50 -0.18
N HIS A 30 -26.89 8.36 -1.14
CA HIS A 30 -26.28 9.70 -1.25
C HIS A 30 -26.69 10.63 -0.09
N THR A 31 -27.90 10.50 0.44
CA THR A 31 -28.38 11.34 1.55
C THR A 31 -27.64 11.01 2.86
N PHE A 32 -27.12 9.78 3.02
CA PHE A 32 -26.40 9.35 4.22
C PHE A 32 -24.87 9.43 4.11
N MET A 33 -24.28 9.63 2.92
CA MET A 33 -22.83 9.77 2.75
C MET A 33 -22.39 11.22 3.01
N ARG A 34 -21.92 11.50 4.22
CA ARG A 34 -21.25 12.77 4.55
C ARG A 34 -19.78 12.56 4.87
N LYS A 35 -18.97 13.57 4.62
CA LYS A 35 -17.55 13.55 5.05
C LYS A 35 -17.47 13.52 6.57
N ILE A 36 -16.72 12.56 7.10
CA ILE A 36 -16.39 12.47 8.52
C ILE A 36 -15.36 13.57 8.84
N ARG A 37 -15.63 14.39 9.89
CA ARG A 37 -14.67 15.40 10.33
C ARG A 37 -13.51 14.72 11.07
N THR A 38 -12.32 15.29 11.01
CA THR A 38 -11.09 14.72 11.61
C THR A 38 -11.29 14.39 13.10
N ILE A 39 -12.00 15.25 13.85
CA ILE A 39 -12.28 15.04 15.28
C ILE A 39 -13.17 13.81 15.54
N GLU A 40 -13.96 13.38 14.56
CA GLU A 40 -14.86 12.22 14.67
C GLU A 40 -14.12 10.89 14.37
N MET A 41 -12.94 10.96 13.79
CA MET A 41 -12.18 9.77 13.33
C MET A 41 -11.50 9.00 14.46
N LYS A 42 -11.41 9.55 15.67
CA LYS A 42 -10.79 8.91 16.86
C LYS A 42 -9.42 8.27 16.52
N ARG A 43 -8.52 9.06 15.94
CA ARG A 43 -7.16 8.60 15.62
C ARG A 43 -6.37 8.33 16.89
N LEU A 44 -5.50 7.33 16.86
CA LEU A 44 -4.60 7.02 17.96
C LEU A 44 -3.64 8.18 18.23
N THR A 45 -3.28 8.39 19.49
CA THR A 45 -2.10 9.18 19.85
C THR A 45 -0.83 8.39 19.50
N VAL A 46 0.34 9.03 19.52
CA VAL A 46 1.63 8.35 19.28
C VAL A 46 1.86 7.24 20.31
N GLU A 47 1.53 7.49 21.59
CA GLU A 47 1.64 6.51 22.67
C GLU A 47 0.72 5.32 22.48
N GLU A 48 -0.55 5.56 22.13
CA GLU A 48 -1.51 4.50 21.80
C GLU A 48 -1.07 3.73 20.55
N TYR A 49 -0.50 4.42 19.55
CA TYR A 49 0.03 3.78 18.36
C TYR A 49 1.17 2.80 18.70
N HIS A 50 2.10 3.19 19.58
CA HIS A 50 3.20 2.30 19.99
C HIS A 50 2.72 1.04 20.70
N GLN A 51 1.62 1.12 21.46
CA GLN A 51 1.01 0.00 22.18
C GLN A 51 0.08 -0.86 21.32
N ALA A 52 -0.42 -0.32 20.21
CA ALA A 52 -1.36 -1.01 19.34
C ALA A 52 -0.69 -2.18 18.62
N GLU A 53 -1.49 -3.22 18.33
CA GLU A 53 -1.08 -4.33 17.47
C GLU A 53 -0.62 -3.82 16.11
N LYS A 54 0.50 -4.31 15.62
CA LYS A 54 1.09 -3.92 14.34
C LYS A 54 0.75 -4.91 13.24
N LEU A 55 0.63 -4.40 12.02
CA LEU A 55 0.71 -5.24 10.84
C LEU A 55 2.10 -5.91 10.84
N PRO A 56 2.21 -7.26 10.81
CA PRO A 56 3.48 -7.96 10.87
C PRO A 56 4.25 -7.83 9.54
N LEU A 57 4.53 -6.61 9.17
CA LEU A 57 5.18 -6.20 7.93
C LEU A 57 6.24 -5.14 8.24
N ILE A 58 7.46 -5.36 7.73
CA ILE A 58 8.52 -4.35 7.68
C ILE A 58 8.68 -3.89 6.23
N VAL A 59 8.75 -2.59 6.01
CA VAL A 59 9.05 -1.99 4.71
C VAL A 59 10.52 -1.59 4.68
N VAL A 60 11.29 -2.15 3.76
CA VAL A 60 12.71 -1.85 3.58
C VAL A 60 12.89 -0.99 2.34
N LEU A 61 13.53 0.14 2.48
CA LEU A 61 13.86 1.07 1.38
C LEU A 61 15.35 0.94 1.04
N ASP A 62 15.65 0.41 -0.15
CA ASP A 62 16.99 0.18 -0.67
C ASP A 62 17.42 1.36 -1.54
N ASP A 63 18.32 2.20 -1.04
CA ASP A 63 18.87 3.37 -1.76
C ASP A 63 17.82 4.36 -2.29
N VAL A 64 16.67 4.51 -1.63
CA VAL A 64 15.65 5.48 -2.03
C VAL A 64 16.15 6.89 -1.80
N ARG A 65 16.24 7.68 -2.88
CA ARG A 65 16.86 9.02 -2.88
C ARG A 65 15.92 10.11 -2.42
N SER A 66 14.66 10.01 -2.79
CA SER A 66 13.67 11.06 -2.55
C SER A 66 13.17 11.05 -1.11
N MET A 67 13.54 12.04 -0.34
CA MET A 67 13.04 12.26 1.02
C MET A 67 11.51 12.40 1.06
N TYR A 68 10.90 12.96 0.02
CA TYR A 68 9.44 13.02 -0.11
C TYR A 68 8.80 11.65 -0.28
N ASN A 69 9.45 10.73 -1.01
CA ASN A 69 9.00 9.36 -1.11
C ASN A 69 9.13 8.64 0.24
N ILE A 70 10.26 8.82 0.93
CA ILE A 70 10.49 8.26 2.27
C ILE A 70 9.39 8.73 3.23
N GLY A 71 9.12 10.03 3.30
CA GLY A 71 8.05 10.57 4.15
C GLY A 71 6.66 10.06 3.79
N SER A 72 6.37 9.90 2.48
CA SER A 72 5.09 9.31 2.03
C SER A 72 4.96 7.84 2.43
N VAL A 73 6.06 7.08 2.44
CA VAL A 73 6.07 5.69 2.94
C VAL A 73 5.81 5.66 4.44
N PHE A 74 6.44 6.53 5.24
CA PHE A 74 6.12 6.66 6.67
C PHE A 74 4.65 6.92 6.90
N ARG A 75 4.05 7.89 6.18
CA ARG A 75 2.64 8.23 6.32
C ARG A 75 1.71 7.08 5.97
N THR A 76 2.02 6.31 4.94
CA THR A 76 1.26 5.12 4.57
C THR A 76 1.45 4.02 5.60
N SER A 77 2.68 3.83 6.09
CA SER A 77 3.01 2.86 7.14
C SER A 77 2.27 3.14 8.45
N ASP A 78 2.15 4.40 8.83
CA ASP A 78 1.33 4.84 9.98
C ASP A 78 -0.14 4.45 9.79
N ALA A 79 -0.72 4.76 8.63
CA ALA A 79 -2.13 4.51 8.34
C ALA A 79 -2.52 3.04 8.49
N PHE A 80 -1.60 2.11 8.22
CA PHE A 80 -1.81 0.67 8.30
C PHE A 80 -1.08 -0.01 9.46
N ARG A 81 -0.53 0.76 10.40
CA ARG A 81 0.20 0.27 11.57
C ARG A 81 1.31 -0.72 11.21
N VAL A 82 2.06 -0.45 10.13
CA VAL A 82 3.23 -1.24 9.73
C VAL A 82 4.21 -1.32 10.92
N GLU A 83 4.83 -2.49 11.12
CA GLU A 83 5.70 -2.75 12.28
C GLU A 83 6.90 -1.82 12.30
N ALA A 84 7.58 -1.65 11.16
CA ALA A 84 8.71 -0.71 11.03
C ALA A 84 9.01 -0.35 9.57
N VAL A 85 9.78 0.74 9.38
CA VAL A 85 10.42 1.12 8.12
C VAL A 85 11.93 1.02 8.30
N TYR A 86 12.61 0.25 7.45
CA TYR A 86 14.07 0.13 7.42
C TYR A 86 14.62 0.97 6.27
N LEU A 87 15.56 1.84 6.60
CA LEU A 87 16.19 2.77 5.66
C LEU A 87 17.62 2.29 5.38
N CYS A 88 17.95 2.03 4.12
CA CYS A 88 19.24 1.43 3.75
C CYS A 88 20.04 2.34 2.81
N GLY A 89 21.36 2.27 2.94
CA GLY A 89 22.30 2.92 2.03
C GLY A 89 22.18 4.44 2.05
N ILE A 90 21.85 5.04 0.90
CA ILE A 90 21.75 6.48 0.74
C ILE A 90 20.42 7.09 1.22
N CYS A 91 19.50 6.26 1.75
CA CYS A 91 18.27 6.77 2.32
C CYS A 91 18.55 7.78 3.43
N GLN A 92 17.92 8.96 3.34
CA GLN A 92 17.97 9.93 4.43
C GLN A 92 17.10 9.43 5.59
N THR A 93 17.53 9.73 6.81
CA THR A 93 16.82 9.32 8.05
C THR A 93 16.14 10.51 8.73
N PRO A 94 15.08 10.27 9.52
CA PRO A 94 14.61 11.27 10.48
C PRO A 94 15.70 11.60 11.54
N PRO A 95 15.73 12.83 12.10
CA PRO A 95 14.85 13.94 11.77
C PRO A 95 15.28 14.64 10.47
N SER A 96 14.33 14.91 9.59
CA SER A 96 14.55 15.63 8.34
C SER A 96 13.32 16.45 8.00
N THR A 97 13.53 17.76 7.72
CA THR A 97 12.43 18.66 7.33
C THR A 97 11.76 18.22 6.04
N GLU A 98 12.51 17.62 5.11
CA GLU A 98 11.98 17.17 3.83
C GLU A 98 11.15 15.89 3.97
N ILE A 99 11.56 14.96 4.85
CA ILE A 99 10.75 13.79 5.20
C ILE A 99 9.48 14.25 5.90
N HIS A 100 9.58 15.14 6.89
CA HIS A 100 8.45 15.65 7.66
C HIS A 100 7.35 16.26 6.80
N LYS A 101 7.70 16.97 5.70
CA LYS A 101 6.72 17.60 4.80
C LYS A 101 5.69 16.64 4.22
N THR A 102 6.04 15.36 4.03
CA THR A 102 5.13 14.34 3.50
C THR A 102 4.72 13.30 4.52
N ALA A 103 5.55 13.02 5.51
CA ALA A 103 5.25 12.13 6.63
C ALA A 103 4.22 12.73 7.60
N LEU A 104 4.23 14.07 7.79
CA LEU A 104 3.33 14.82 8.66
C LEU A 104 3.29 14.28 10.11
N GLY A 105 4.45 13.89 10.65
CA GLY A 105 4.61 13.35 12.00
C GLY A 105 4.59 11.82 12.05
N ALA A 106 4.28 11.11 10.96
CA ALA A 106 4.26 9.65 10.96
C ALA A 106 5.63 9.01 11.25
N GLU A 107 6.71 9.73 11.02
CA GLU A 107 8.07 9.33 11.38
C GLU A 107 8.32 9.28 12.91
N GLU A 108 7.41 9.84 13.70
CA GLU A 108 7.43 9.79 15.17
C GLU A 108 6.65 8.58 15.71
N SER A 109 5.61 8.14 14.98
CA SER A 109 4.78 7.00 15.37
C SER A 109 5.34 5.67 14.85
N VAL A 110 5.77 5.61 13.59
CA VAL A 110 6.29 4.39 12.97
C VAL A 110 7.73 4.14 13.38
N SER A 111 8.01 2.98 13.96
CA SER A 111 9.38 2.56 14.28
C SER A 111 10.23 2.50 13.01
N TRP A 112 11.50 2.91 13.12
CA TRP A 112 12.41 2.82 11.99
C TRP A 112 13.83 2.51 12.43
N ARG A 113 14.62 1.96 11.49
CA ARG A 113 16.04 1.69 11.69
C ARG A 113 16.81 1.99 10.42
N TYR A 114 18.08 2.33 10.59
CA TYR A 114 19.00 2.52 9.47
C TYR A 114 19.98 1.35 9.37
N PHE A 115 20.28 0.93 8.15
CA PHE A 115 21.29 -0.05 7.80
C PHE A 115 22.22 0.51 6.73
N LYS A 116 23.49 0.15 6.82
CA LYS A 116 24.47 0.59 5.85
C LYS A 116 24.20 0.03 4.45
N THR A 117 23.64 -1.17 4.36
CA THR A 117 23.22 -1.82 3.13
C THR A 117 21.89 -2.55 3.31
N ALA A 118 21.16 -2.76 2.21
CA ALA A 118 19.94 -3.56 2.27
C ALA A 118 20.23 -5.04 2.59
N LEU A 119 21.40 -5.57 2.21
CA LEU A 119 21.81 -6.94 2.56
C LEU A 119 21.92 -7.13 4.07
N GLU A 120 22.48 -6.17 4.81
CA GLU A 120 22.53 -6.22 6.28
C GLU A 120 21.11 -6.30 6.87
N ALA A 121 20.16 -5.53 6.34
CA ALA A 121 18.77 -5.58 6.76
C ALA A 121 18.12 -6.94 6.44
N VAL A 122 18.36 -7.49 5.24
CA VAL A 122 17.86 -8.82 4.83
C VAL A 122 18.36 -9.91 5.76
N ASP A 123 19.66 -9.91 6.06
CA ASP A 123 20.28 -10.92 6.95
C ASP A 123 19.68 -10.86 8.36
N GLU A 124 19.48 -9.68 8.91
CA GLU A 124 18.86 -9.51 10.22
C GLU A 124 17.41 -9.99 10.21
N LEU A 125 16.63 -9.58 9.21
CA LEU A 125 15.23 -9.95 9.09
C LEU A 125 15.04 -11.47 8.93
N ARG A 126 15.87 -12.13 8.13
CA ARG A 126 15.83 -13.59 7.98
C ARG A 126 16.16 -14.31 9.30
N LYS A 127 17.18 -13.84 10.04
CA LYS A 127 17.50 -14.37 11.37
C LYS A 127 16.38 -14.16 12.39
N ALA A 128 15.61 -13.08 12.24
CA ALA A 128 14.44 -12.79 13.07
C ALA A 128 13.16 -13.52 12.62
N GLY A 129 13.25 -14.39 11.60
CA GLY A 129 12.14 -15.24 11.13
C GLY A 129 11.17 -14.55 10.17
N TYR A 130 11.55 -13.44 9.53
CA TYR A 130 10.74 -12.80 8.51
C TYR A 130 10.87 -13.52 7.15
N THR A 131 9.75 -13.64 6.45
CA THR A 131 9.76 -13.93 5.01
C THR A 131 10.08 -12.65 4.26
N VAL A 132 11.27 -12.59 3.68
CA VAL A 132 11.79 -11.41 2.98
C VAL A 132 11.46 -11.50 1.51
N LEU A 133 10.79 -10.50 0.93
CA LEU A 133 10.35 -10.46 -0.47
C LEU A 133 10.80 -9.14 -1.11
N SER A 134 11.48 -9.21 -2.24
CA SER A 134 11.74 -8.02 -3.07
C SER A 134 10.50 -7.65 -3.87
N VAL A 135 10.34 -6.36 -4.19
CA VAL A 135 9.27 -5.85 -5.05
C VAL A 135 9.92 -5.31 -6.31
N GLU A 136 9.93 -6.14 -7.37
CA GLU A 136 10.65 -5.81 -8.59
C GLU A 136 10.09 -6.60 -9.81
N GLN A 137 10.46 -6.20 -11.00
CA GLN A 137 10.16 -6.90 -12.25
C GLN A 137 11.31 -7.85 -12.59
N VAL A 138 11.17 -9.11 -12.22
CA VAL A 138 12.18 -10.15 -12.50
C VAL A 138 11.55 -11.38 -13.15
N GLU A 139 12.38 -12.19 -13.80
CA GLU A 139 11.95 -13.50 -14.30
C GLU A 139 11.43 -14.37 -13.14
N HIS A 140 10.34 -15.09 -13.37
CA HIS A 140 9.69 -15.95 -12.38
C HIS A 140 9.15 -15.24 -11.13
N SER A 141 8.90 -13.92 -11.20
CA SER A 141 8.27 -13.17 -10.13
C SER A 141 6.85 -13.69 -9.82
N THR A 142 6.44 -13.60 -8.57
CA THR A 142 5.04 -13.83 -8.19
C THR A 142 4.22 -12.56 -8.42
N LYS A 143 3.17 -12.64 -9.22
CA LYS A 143 2.31 -11.48 -9.48
C LYS A 143 1.48 -11.16 -8.23
N LEU A 144 1.47 -9.89 -7.84
CA LEU A 144 0.86 -9.43 -6.57
C LEU A 144 -0.61 -9.86 -6.41
N GLN A 145 -1.39 -9.85 -7.50
CA GLN A 145 -2.81 -10.24 -7.46
C GLN A 145 -3.03 -11.72 -7.11
N THR A 146 -2.03 -12.58 -7.32
CA THR A 146 -2.09 -14.00 -6.99
C THR A 146 -1.41 -14.35 -5.67
N PHE A 147 -0.67 -13.40 -5.11
CA PHE A 147 0.01 -13.57 -3.82
C PHE A 147 -0.96 -13.39 -2.66
N VAL A 148 -0.98 -14.35 -1.75
CA VAL A 148 -1.78 -14.30 -0.52
C VAL A 148 -0.84 -14.46 0.67
N PRO A 149 -0.60 -13.39 1.46
CA PRO A 149 0.19 -13.50 2.69
C PRO A 149 -0.47 -14.48 3.68
N GLN A 150 0.34 -15.31 4.32
CA GLN A 150 -0.14 -16.29 5.28
C GLN A 150 -0.22 -15.68 6.68
N ARG A 151 -1.35 -15.86 7.37
CA ARG A 151 -1.52 -15.42 8.75
C ARG A 151 -0.56 -16.16 9.69
N GLY A 152 -0.06 -15.44 10.67
CA GLY A 152 0.90 -15.99 11.64
C GLY A 152 2.36 -15.91 11.16
N LEU A 153 2.62 -15.54 9.89
CA LEU A 153 3.95 -15.24 9.40
C LEU A 153 4.25 -13.73 9.46
N LYS A 154 5.53 -13.41 9.60
CA LYS A 154 6.06 -12.06 9.52
C LYS A 154 6.71 -11.84 8.16
N TYR A 155 6.52 -10.66 7.61
CA TYR A 155 7.01 -10.32 6.28
C TYR A 155 7.89 -9.08 6.30
N ALA A 156 8.84 -9.04 5.37
CA ALA A 156 9.55 -7.83 5.01
C ALA A 156 9.51 -7.66 3.50
N VAL A 157 9.21 -6.45 3.03
CA VAL A 157 9.16 -6.12 1.61
C VAL A 157 10.19 -5.06 1.28
N LEU A 158 11.01 -5.31 0.26
CA LEU A 158 12.06 -4.41 -0.19
C LEU A 158 11.61 -3.64 -1.42
N LEU A 159 11.79 -2.34 -1.37
CA LEU A 159 11.51 -1.40 -2.44
C LEU A 159 12.80 -0.68 -2.80
N GLY A 160 13.14 -0.68 -4.07
CA GLY A 160 14.43 -0.18 -4.54
C GLY A 160 14.46 1.29 -4.94
N ASN A 161 15.64 1.70 -5.35
CA ASN A 161 15.94 3.03 -5.90
C ASN A 161 15.07 3.37 -7.10
N GLU A 162 14.70 4.64 -7.23
CA GLU A 162 13.78 5.13 -8.29
C GLU A 162 14.31 4.94 -9.73
N VAL A 163 15.59 4.74 -9.89
CA VAL A 163 16.24 4.58 -11.21
C VAL A 163 16.74 3.15 -11.43
N LYS A 164 17.36 2.55 -10.41
CA LYS A 164 18.02 1.25 -10.51
C LYS A 164 17.17 0.09 -10.05
N GLY A 165 16.05 0.36 -9.35
CA GLY A 165 15.27 -0.68 -8.68
C GLY A 165 15.99 -1.27 -7.46
N VAL A 166 15.62 -2.48 -7.08
CA VAL A 166 16.30 -3.26 -6.03
C VAL A 166 17.59 -3.84 -6.59
N HIS A 167 18.70 -3.74 -5.83
CA HIS A 167 19.97 -4.32 -6.25
C HIS A 167 19.87 -5.83 -6.46
N GLN A 168 20.51 -6.36 -7.53
CA GLN A 168 20.40 -7.79 -7.89
C GLN A 168 20.79 -8.71 -6.73
N GLU A 169 21.87 -8.40 -6.02
CA GLU A 169 22.33 -9.17 -4.85
C GLU A 169 21.28 -9.23 -3.72
N VAL A 170 20.46 -8.18 -3.59
CA VAL A 170 19.35 -8.13 -2.61
C VAL A 170 18.17 -8.97 -3.10
N VAL A 171 17.88 -8.95 -4.40
CA VAL A 171 16.88 -9.84 -5.01
C VAL A 171 17.28 -11.30 -4.80
N ASP A 172 18.54 -11.64 -5.04
CA ASP A 172 19.08 -13.00 -4.90
C ASP A 172 19.05 -13.49 -3.43
N ALA A 173 19.25 -12.55 -2.48
CA ALA A 173 19.19 -12.84 -1.04
C ALA A 173 17.75 -12.94 -0.52
N SER A 174 16.77 -12.45 -1.26
CA SER A 174 15.36 -12.49 -0.87
C SER A 174 14.77 -13.89 -1.02
N GLY A 175 13.72 -14.20 -0.26
CA GLY A 175 13.01 -15.48 -0.34
C GLY A 175 12.05 -15.59 -1.53
N GLY A 176 11.93 -14.52 -2.32
CA GLY A 176 11.08 -14.41 -3.51
C GLY A 176 10.92 -12.97 -3.97
N CYS A 177 10.25 -12.78 -5.08
CA CYS A 177 9.99 -11.46 -5.64
C CYS A 177 8.51 -11.28 -5.99
N LEU A 178 7.93 -10.17 -5.54
CA LEU A 178 6.58 -9.75 -5.89
C LEU A 178 6.63 -8.76 -7.05
N GLU A 179 5.73 -8.90 -7.99
CA GLU A 179 5.62 -7.97 -9.12
C GLU A 179 4.21 -7.41 -9.20
N ILE A 180 4.11 -6.09 -9.34
CA ILE A 180 2.87 -5.40 -9.68
C ILE A 180 2.82 -5.32 -11.21
N PRO A 181 1.87 -6.00 -11.89
CA PRO A 181 1.75 -5.92 -13.35
C PRO A 181 1.49 -4.49 -13.81
N GLN A 182 2.25 -4.04 -14.80
CA GLN A 182 2.14 -2.70 -15.37
C GLN A 182 1.77 -2.83 -16.86
N LEU A 183 0.70 -2.13 -17.27
CA LEU A 183 0.16 -2.18 -18.64
C LEU A 183 0.36 -0.85 -19.38
N GLY A 184 1.08 0.07 -18.79
CA GLY A 184 1.32 1.40 -19.35
C GLY A 184 2.59 1.49 -20.18
N THR A 185 2.97 2.72 -20.52
CA THR A 185 4.16 3.03 -21.33
C THR A 185 5.43 3.25 -20.50
N LYS A 186 5.32 3.33 -19.19
CA LYS A 186 6.46 3.55 -18.28
C LYS A 186 6.97 2.22 -17.74
N HIS A 187 8.27 2.18 -17.46
CA HIS A 187 8.95 0.97 -16.98
C HIS A 187 8.83 0.74 -15.47
N SER A 188 8.43 1.77 -14.70
CA SER A 188 8.31 1.70 -13.25
C SER A 188 7.23 2.63 -12.73
N MET A 189 6.77 2.35 -11.51
CA MET A 189 5.89 3.19 -10.72
C MET A 189 6.72 3.99 -9.68
N ASN A 190 6.15 5.10 -9.19
CA ASN A 190 6.74 5.80 -8.07
C ASN A 190 6.83 4.87 -6.85
N VAL A 191 7.98 4.86 -6.15
CA VAL A 191 8.27 3.93 -5.05
C VAL A 191 7.29 4.07 -3.89
N SER A 192 6.85 5.28 -3.56
CA SER A 192 5.88 5.48 -2.47
C SER A 192 4.47 5.02 -2.85
N VAL A 193 4.10 5.09 -4.13
CA VAL A 193 2.85 4.51 -4.65
C VAL A 193 2.92 2.99 -4.62
N THR A 194 4.05 2.41 -5.08
CA THR A 194 4.32 0.98 -4.99
C THR A 194 4.22 0.48 -3.55
N ALA A 195 4.85 1.19 -2.61
CA ALA A 195 4.74 0.88 -1.17
C ALA A 195 3.28 0.87 -0.70
N GLY A 196 2.49 1.85 -1.09
CA GLY A 196 1.06 1.93 -0.73
C GLY A 196 0.26 0.71 -1.20
N ILE A 197 0.47 0.28 -2.45
CA ILE A 197 -0.20 -0.91 -3.01
C ILE A 197 0.20 -2.17 -2.26
N ILE A 198 1.49 -2.35 -1.99
CA ILE A 198 2.02 -3.51 -1.26
C ILE A 198 1.51 -3.51 0.18
N ILE A 199 1.64 -2.40 0.90
CA ILE A 199 1.17 -2.29 2.29
C ILE A 199 -0.33 -2.61 2.38
N TYR A 200 -1.14 -2.06 1.48
CA TYR A 200 -2.58 -2.33 1.44
C TYR A 200 -2.87 -3.82 1.22
N LYS A 201 -2.18 -4.47 0.27
CA LYS A 201 -2.35 -5.91 0.02
C LYS A 201 -2.08 -6.76 1.26
N PHE A 202 -1.02 -6.45 2.01
CA PHE A 202 -0.70 -7.17 3.25
C PHE A 202 -1.71 -6.84 4.37
N ALA A 203 -2.13 -5.59 4.49
CA ALA A 203 -3.09 -5.17 5.51
C ALA A 203 -4.48 -5.81 5.28
N GLU A 204 -4.97 -5.84 4.04
CA GLU A 204 -6.22 -6.47 3.66
C GLU A 204 -6.27 -7.94 4.07
N GLU A 205 -5.19 -8.68 3.84
CA GLU A 205 -5.13 -10.12 4.08
C GLU A 205 -4.82 -10.47 5.55
N LEU A 206 -3.96 -9.70 6.21
CA LEU A 206 -3.46 -10.03 7.55
C LEU A 206 -4.24 -9.35 8.68
N MET A 207 -4.77 -8.13 8.47
CA MET A 207 -5.53 -7.40 9.49
C MET A 207 -7.05 -7.44 9.30
N LEU A 208 -7.55 -7.97 8.19
CA LEU A 208 -8.99 -8.02 7.89
C LEU A 208 -9.65 -6.62 7.89
N ILE A 209 -9.02 -5.68 7.21
CA ILE A 209 -9.62 -4.36 7.00
C ILE A 209 -10.51 -4.36 5.76
#